data_c7dc03397a6e57cb96612e411ec70c08
#
_entry.id   c7dc03397a6e57cb96612e411ec70c08
#
_cell.length_a   1.000
_cell.length_b   1.000
_cell.length_c   1.000
_cell.angle_alpha   90.00
_cell.angle_beta   90.00
_cell.angle_gamma   90.00
#
_symmetry.space_group_name_H-M   'P 1'
#
loop_
_entity.id
_entity.type
_entity.pdbx_description
1 polymer ?
#
loop_
_entity_poly.entity_id
_entity_poly.type
_entity_poly.pdbx_seq_one_letter_code
_entity_poly.pdbx_strand_id
1 'polypeptide(L)'
;MKSFSEILYEKKDGVATITINRPKQYNACLPTTIGELTQAFVDAWADGSIGVVVFTGAGDKAFCTGGDQSVRKKGGYNANVEEYAGRIASLPLEVGWQIVTFLIRHIPKPVIARVNGYAIGGGHVWQVNCDLSIASETAKFGQAGPKVGSFDPGFGTGELWRNIGIKKAKELWYLCRIYSANEALEMGLVNKVVAPERLDAEVKQWCDELLEKSPTALKMLKYAFLGESEGLSGITELGVGGLSMYYSTDEALEGAKAFMEKRKPDFRKHSQKG
;
A
#
# COMPACT_ATOMS: atom_id res chain seq x y z
N MET A 1 -20.54 -2.32 11.12
CA MET A 1 -19.50 -2.46 10.08
C MET A 1 -20.19 -2.67 8.76
N LYS A 2 -19.77 -2.01 7.68
CA LYS A 2 -20.24 -2.35 6.33
C LYS A 2 -19.78 -3.78 6.02
N SER A 3 -20.67 -4.65 5.59
CA SER A 3 -20.28 -5.97 5.12
C SER A 3 -19.63 -5.85 3.75
N PHE A 4 -18.38 -6.23 3.62
CA PHE A 4 -17.69 -6.39 2.34
C PHE A 4 -18.04 -7.75 1.73
N SER A 5 -18.05 -7.84 0.41
CA SER A 5 -18.38 -9.06 -0.33
C SER A 5 -17.14 -9.76 -0.90
N GLU A 6 -16.13 -8.98 -1.27
CA GLU A 6 -14.93 -9.41 -2.01
C GLU A 6 -13.66 -9.34 -1.15
N ILE A 7 -13.74 -8.74 0.05
CA ILE A 7 -12.63 -8.67 0.99
C ILE A 7 -13.06 -9.05 2.40
N LEU A 8 -12.08 -9.43 3.24
CA LEU A 8 -12.23 -9.46 4.68
C LEU A 8 -11.46 -8.29 5.27
N TYR A 9 -12.05 -7.62 6.25
CA TYR A 9 -11.42 -6.50 6.93
C TYR A 9 -11.59 -6.64 8.43
N GLU A 10 -10.48 -6.74 9.14
CA GLU A 10 -10.43 -6.90 10.59
C GLU A 10 -9.53 -5.84 11.20
N LYS A 11 -9.93 -5.30 12.35
CA LYS A 11 -9.11 -4.42 13.19
C LYS A 11 -8.97 -5.06 14.56
N LYS A 12 -7.74 -5.37 14.95
CA LYS A 12 -7.43 -6.01 16.22
C LYS A 12 -6.04 -5.64 16.72
N ASP A 13 -5.92 -5.35 17.99
CA ASP A 13 -4.65 -5.12 18.69
C ASP A 13 -3.73 -4.10 17.97
N GLY A 14 -4.30 -3.00 17.45
CA GLY A 14 -3.55 -1.96 16.73
C GLY A 14 -3.22 -2.28 15.26
N VAL A 15 -3.64 -3.44 14.76
CA VAL A 15 -3.42 -3.89 13.39
C VAL A 15 -4.72 -3.88 12.60
N ALA A 16 -4.70 -3.33 11.39
CA ALA A 16 -5.76 -3.50 10.39
C ALA A 16 -5.34 -4.56 9.37
N THR A 17 -6.05 -5.66 9.28
CA THR A 17 -5.81 -6.72 8.28
C THR A 17 -6.81 -6.60 7.15
N ILE A 18 -6.33 -6.36 5.93
CA ILE A 18 -7.09 -6.25 4.69
C ILE A 18 -6.78 -7.47 3.84
N THR A 19 -7.77 -8.32 3.60
CA THR A 19 -7.61 -9.61 2.90
C THR A 19 -8.48 -9.63 1.65
N ILE A 20 -7.89 -9.78 0.46
CA ILE A 20 -8.66 -10.06 -0.77
C ILE A 20 -9.26 -11.46 -0.64
N ASN A 21 -10.58 -11.58 -0.73
CA ASN A 21 -11.29 -12.84 -0.45
C ASN A 21 -11.93 -13.44 -1.69
N ARG A 22 -11.09 -13.74 -2.68
CA ARG A 22 -11.47 -14.44 -3.92
C ARG A 22 -10.52 -15.62 -4.21
N PRO A 23 -10.35 -16.57 -3.25
CA PRO A 23 -9.31 -17.61 -3.34
C PRO A 23 -9.51 -18.56 -4.54
N LYS A 24 -10.76 -18.78 -4.98
CA LYS A 24 -11.06 -19.61 -6.17
C LYS A 24 -10.55 -18.97 -7.47
N GLN A 25 -10.40 -17.66 -7.51
CA GLN A 25 -9.88 -16.87 -8.64
C GLN A 25 -8.45 -16.36 -8.37
N TYR A 26 -7.70 -17.04 -7.51
CA TYR A 26 -6.34 -16.62 -7.12
C TYR A 26 -6.28 -15.15 -6.67
N ASN A 27 -7.32 -14.68 -6.00
CA ASN A 27 -7.46 -13.31 -5.52
C ASN A 27 -7.31 -12.25 -6.62
N ALA A 28 -7.71 -12.58 -7.86
CA ALA A 28 -7.85 -11.61 -8.94
C ALA A 28 -9.00 -10.65 -8.63
N CYS A 29 -8.80 -9.35 -8.93
CA CYS A 29 -9.69 -8.28 -8.50
C CYS A 29 -10.73 -7.90 -9.56
N LEU A 30 -11.95 -7.71 -9.12
CA LEU A 30 -13.02 -7.03 -9.83
C LEU A 30 -13.05 -5.53 -9.46
N PRO A 31 -13.79 -4.68 -10.19
CA PRO A 31 -14.04 -3.30 -9.79
C PRO A 31 -14.63 -3.19 -8.38
N THR A 32 -15.51 -4.10 -7.97
CA THR A 32 -16.05 -4.19 -6.61
C THR A 32 -14.93 -4.41 -5.58
N THR A 33 -14.02 -5.35 -5.85
CA THR A 33 -12.87 -5.62 -4.97
C THR A 33 -12.04 -4.35 -4.75
N ILE A 34 -11.77 -3.59 -5.82
CA ILE A 34 -11.03 -2.32 -5.76
C ILE A 34 -11.76 -1.27 -4.91
N GLY A 35 -13.08 -1.14 -5.10
CA GLY A 35 -13.89 -0.22 -4.31
C GLY A 35 -13.89 -0.56 -2.83
N GLU A 36 -13.98 -1.84 -2.48
CA GLU A 36 -13.94 -2.31 -1.11
C GLU A 36 -12.54 -2.15 -0.48
N LEU A 37 -11.47 -2.45 -1.21
CA LEU A 37 -10.08 -2.20 -0.79
C LEU A 37 -9.85 -0.71 -0.50
N THR A 38 -10.32 0.17 -1.39
CA THR A 38 -10.22 1.63 -1.20
C THR A 38 -10.89 2.05 0.11
N GLN A 39 -12.11 1.54 0.39
CA GLN A 39 -12.82 1.85 1.63
C GLN A 39 -12.08 1.34 2.86
N ALA A 40 -11.55 0.12 2.82
CA ALA A 40 -10.80 -0.46 3.94
C ALA A 40 -9.50 0.30 4.24
N PHE A 41 -8.73 0.68 3.21
CA PHE A 41 -7.51 1.49 3.38
C PHE A 41 -7.83 2.89 3.91
N VAL A 42 -8.89 3.55 3.43
CA VAL A 42 -9.33 4.86 3.94
C VAL A 42 -9.77 4.77 5.40
N ASP A 43 -10.53 3.73 5.78
CA ASP A 43 -10.92 3.50 7.17
C ASP A 43 -9.70 3.24 8.06
N ALA A 44 -8.77 2.37 7.63
CA ALA A 44 -7.52 2.13 8.35
C ALA A 44 -6.65 3.39 8.48
N TRP A 45 -6.68 4.28 7.47
CA TRP A 45 -5.99 5.57 7.50
C TRP A 45 -6.56 6.48 8.58
N ALA A 46 -7.89 6.61 8.61
CA ALA A 46 -8.59 7.52 9.52
C ALA A 46 -8.62 7.04 10.99
N ASP A 47 -8.48 5.75 11.23
CA ASP A 47 -8.58 5.16 12.56
C ASP A 47 -7.28 5.33 13.35
N GLY A 48 -7.29 6.24 14.33
CA GLY A 48 -6.13 6.51 15.19
C GLY A 48 -5.70 5.36 16.11
N SER A 49 -6.54 4.32 16.28
CA SER A 49 -6.19 3.12 17.05
C SER A 49 -5.33 2.13 16.26
N ILE A 50 -5.23 2.29 14.94
CA ILE A 50 -4.44 1.42 14.06
C ILE A 50 -3.04 2.02 13.87
N GLY A 51 -2.02 1.22 14.15
CA GLY A 51 -0.61 1.57 13.95
C GLY A 51 0.05 0.87 12.76
N VAL A 52 -0.48 -0.30 12.34
CA VAL A 52 0.07 -1.12 11.24
C VAL A 52 -1.05 -1.64 10.37
N VAL A 53 -0.81 -1.76 9.07
CA VAL A 53 -1.71 -2.41 8.12
C VAL A 53 -1.06 -3.68 7.58
N VAL A 54 -1.78 -4.79 7.60
CA VAL A 54 -1.40 -6.04 6.92
C VAL A 54 -2.27 -6.20 5.69
N PHE A 55 -1.66 -6.35 4.52
CA PHE A 55 -2.35 -6.59 3.27
C PHE A 55 -2.04 -8.00 2.76
N THR A 56 -3.07 -8.78 2.41
CA THR A 56 -2.91 -10.20 2.05
C THR A 56 -4.04 -10.70 1.15
N GLY A 57 -3.93 -11.95 0.71
CA GLY A 57 -4.97 -12.69 0.02
C GLY A 57 -5.48 -13.89 0.84
N ALA A 58 -6.75 -14.23 0.72
CA ALA A 58 -7.33 -15.40 1.37
C ALA A 58 -6.81 -16.71 0.78
N GLY A 59 -6.73 -17.73 1.64
CA GLY A 59 -6.23 -19.06 1.28
C GLY A 59 -4.69 -19.13 1.19
N ASP A 60 -4.19 -20.14 0.55
CA ASP A 60 -2.77 -20.51 0.48
C ASP A 60 -2.16 -20.34 -0.92
N LYS A 61 -2.98 -20.05 -1.95
CA LYS A 61 -2.56 -20.08 -3.36
C LYS A 61 -2.05 -18.75 -3.87
N ALA A 62 -2.62 -17.63 -3.43
CA ALA A 62 -2.26 -16.34 -3.98
C ALA A 62 -2.44 -15.20 -2.98
N PHE A 63 -1.50 -14.28 -3.01
CA PHE A 63 -1.69 -12.92 -2.51
C PHE A 63 -2.68 -12.18 -3.42
N CYS A 64 -2.32 -11.97 -4.68
CA CYS A 64 -3.16 -11.37 -5.71
C CYS A 64 -2.55 -11.62 -7.09
N THR A 65 -3.38 -11.92 -8.10
CA THR A 65 -2.93 -12.16 -9.48
C THR A 65 -3.33 -11.04 -10.45
N GLY A 66 -3.67 -9.87 -9.94
CA GLY A 66 -4.01 -8.71 -10.75
C GLY A 66 -5.50 -8.59 -11.04
N GLY A 67 -5.86 -7.91 -12.13
CA GLY A 67 -7.25 -7.76 -12.55
C GLY A 67 -7.84 -9.06 -13.10
N ASP A 68 -9.09 -9.34 -12.77
CA ASP A 68 -9.80 -10.53 -13.26
C ASP A 68 -10.02 -10.44 -14.77
N GLN A 69 -9.37 -11.35 -15.52
CA GLN A 69 -9.44 -11.35 -16.99
C GLN A 69 -10.85 -11.62 -17.54
N SER A 70 -11.74 -12.23 -16.74
CA SER A 70 -13.11 -12.53 -17.16
C SER A 70 -13.95 -11.27 -17.47
N VAL A 71 -13.60 -10.14 -16.82
CA VAL A 71 -14.29 -8.85 -17.03
C VAL A 71 -13.60 -7.96 -18.05
N ARG A 72 -12.45 -8.39 -18.60
CA ARG A 72 -11.71 -7.62 -19.59
C ARG A 72 -12.36 -7.76 -20.98
N LYS A 73 -12.73 -6.62 -21.59
CA LYS A 73 -13.32 -6.55 -22.95
C LYS A 73 -12.51 -5.58 -23.82
N LYS A 74 -12.95 -5.37 -25.07
CA LYS A 74 -12.38 -4.32 -25.93
C LYS A 74 -12.53 -2.98 -25.23
N GLY A 75 -11.41 -2.27 -25.00
CA GLY A 75 -11.36 -1.07 -24.17
C GLY A 75 -10.91 -1.30 -22.73
N GLY A 76 -10.42 -2.53 -22.41
CA GLY A 76 -9.85 -2.85 -21.10
C GLY A 76 -10.86 -3.41 -20.09
N TYR A 77 -10.70 -3.08 -18.81
CA TYR A 77 -11.59 -3.50 -17.73
C TYR A 77 -12.79 -2.57 -17.51
N ASN A 78 -13.01 -1.60 -18.40
CA ASN A 78 -14.01 -0.53 -18.28
C ASN A 78 -15.43 -0.94 -18.70
N ALA A 79 -15.69 -2.20 -18.96
CA ALA A 79 -16.84 -2.63 -19.74
C ALA A 79 -18.21 -2.49 -19.06
N ASN A 80 -18.29 -2.18 -17.77
CA ASN A 80 -19.57 -2.08 -17.03
C ASN A 80 -19.57 -0.91 -16.03
N VAL A 81 -19.17 0.28 -16.47
CA VAL A 81 -19.22 1.51 -15.63
C VAL A 81 -20.65 1.79 -15.14
N GLU A 82 -21.68 1.43 -15.93
CA GLU A 82 -23.09 1.62 -15.58
C GLU A 82 -23.54 0.78 -14.38
N GLU A 83 -23.03 -0.46 -14.23
CA GLU A 83 -23.37 -1.36 -13.12
C GLU A 83 -22.85 -0.84 -11.77
N TYR A 84 -21.81 -0.01 -11.80
CA TYR A 84 -21.13 0.51 -10.62
C TYR A 84 -21.33 2.03 -10.42
N ALA A 85 -22.25 2.65 -11.18
CA ALA A 85 -22.51 4.07 -11.15
C ALA A 85 -22.80 4.58 -9.73
N GLY A 86 -22.13 5.67 -9.34
CA GLY A 86 -22.26 6.27 -8.00
C GLY A 86 -21.40 5.65 -6.90
N ARG A 87 -20.50 4.69 -7.21
CA ARG A 87 -19.54 4.11 -6.28
C ARG A 87 -18.11 4.42 -6.72
N ILE A 88 -17.12 4.32 -5.82
CA ILE A 88 -15.69 4.34 -6.21
C ILE A 88 -15.39 3.23 -7.22
N ALA A 89 -16.12 2.10 -7.13
CA ALA A 89 -16.14 1.04 -8.12
C ALA A 89 -16.62 1.46 -9.54
N SER A 90 -17.17 2.66 -9.73
CA SER A 90 -17.51 3.21 -11.04
C SER A 90 -16.31 3.76 -11.82
N LEU A 91 -15.16 3.90 -11.16
CA LEU A 91 -13.94 4.28 -11.84
C LEU A 91 -13.42 3.12 -12.69
N PRO A 92 -12.77 3.41 -13.84
CA PRO A 92 -12.04 2.39 -14.58
C PRO A 92 -11.13 1.59 -13.62
N LEU A 93 -11.08 0.27 -13.80
CA LEU A 93 -10.30 -0.62 -12.92
C LEU A 93 -8.86 -0.13 -12.81
N GLU A 94 -8.29 0.35 -13.91
CA GLU A 94 -6.93 0.88 -13.98
C GLU A 94 -6.76 2.12 -13.09
N VAL A 95 -7.75 3.01 -13.05
CA VAL A 95 -7.73 4.21 -12.18
C VAL A 95 -7.90 3.79 -10.72
N GLY A 96 -8.85 2.91 -10.43
CA GLY A 96 -9.06 2.36 -9.09
C GLY A 96 -7.83 1.63 -8.56
N TRP A 97 -7.10 0.92 -9.46
CA TRP A 97 -5.84 0.27 -9.12
C TRP A 97 -4.80 1.27 -8.63
N GLN A 98 -4.65 2.42 -9.32
CA GLN A 98 -3.75 3.49 -8.91
C GLN A 98 -4.16 4.11 -7.57
N ILE A 99 -5.47 4.24 -7.30
CA ILE A 99 -5.97 4.75 -6.01
C ILE A 99 -5.54 3.83 -4.87
N VAL A 100 -5.72 2.51 -5.02
CA VAL A 100 -5.27 1.55 -3.99
C VAL A 100 -3.75 1.61 -3.82
N THR A 101 -2.99 1.68 -4.92
CA THR A 101 -1.53 1.84 -4.86
C THR A 101 -1.14 3.13 -4.14
N PHE A 102 -1.79 4.24 -4.45
CA PHE A 102 -1.61 5.51 -3.75
C PHE A 102 -1.88 5.37 -2.25
N LEU A 103 -2.98 4.73 -1.86
CA LEU A 103 -3.33 4.52 -0.46
C LEU A 103 -2.28 3.67 0.27
N ILE A 104 -1.77 2.60 -0.34
CA ILE A 104 -0.69 1.78 0.23
C ILE A 104 0.54 2.64 0.52
N ARG A 105 0.94 3.48 -0.42
CA ARG A 105 2.13 4.32 -0.33
C ARG A 105 1.98 5.46 0.68
N HIS A 106 0.82 6.13 0.71
CA HIS A 106 0.62 7.39 1.43
C HIS A 106 -0.03 7.26 2.81
N ILE A 107 -0.66 6.13 3.13
CA ILE A 107 -1.17 5.91 4.49
C ILE A 107 -0.05 6.12 5.52
N PRO A 108 -0.25 6.98 6.57
CA PRO A 108 0.80 7.35 7.51
C PRO A 108 1.12 6.22 8.52
N LYS A 109 1.12 4.98 8.05
CA LYS A 109 1.31 3.76 8.83
C LYS A 109 2.08 2.76 7.99
N PRO A 110 2.98 1.95 8.56
CA PRO A 110 3.60 0.84 7.82
C PRO A 110 2.57 -0.12 7.26
N VAL A 111 2.77 -0.55 6.02
CA VAL A 111 1.98 -1.57 5.34
C VAL A 111 2.85 -2.79 5.09
N ILE A 112 2.47 -3.94 5.65
CA ILE A 112 3.15 -5.22 5.45
C ILE A 112 2.37 -6.03 4.41
N ALA A 113 3.03 -6.42 3.32
CA ALA A 113 2.52 -7.46 2.42
C ALA A 113 2.81 -8.84 3.04
N ARG A 114 1.75 -9.55 3.44
CA ARG A 114 1.81 -10.96 3.81
C ARG A 114 1.54 -11.80 2.57
N VAL A 115 2.61 -12.32 1.97
CA VAL A 115 2.54 -12.99 0.65
C VAL A 115 2.43 -14.50 0.82
N ASN A 116 1.20 -15.00 0.76
CA ASN A 116 0.85 -16.41 0.98
C ASN A 116 0.94 -17.30 -0.27
N GLY A 117 1.26 -16.74 -1.46
CA GLY A 117 1.31 -17.47 -2.70
C GLY A 117 1.65 -16.56 -3.88
N TYR A 118 0.95 -16.71 -5.00
CA TYR A 118 1.20 -15.89 -6.20
C TYR A 118 0.97 -14.40 -5.98
N ALA A 119 1.98 -13.58 -6.22
CA ALA A 119 1.92 -12.12 -6.35
C ALA A 119 2.28 -11.78 -7.81
N ILE A 120 1.28 -11.65 -8.68
CA ILE A 120 1.47 -11.54 -10.14
C ILE A 120 0.77 -10.31 -10.69
N GLY A 121 1.37 -9.69 -11.71
CA GLY A 121 0.79 -8.53 -12.39
C GLY A 121 0.52 -7.38 -11.43
N GLY A 122 -0.71 -6.88 -11.38
CA GLY A 122 -1.11 -5.84 -10.44
C GLY A 122 -0.92 -6.24 -8.97
N GLY A 123 -1.09 -7.51 -8.61
CA GLY A 123 -0.80 -8.01 -7.27
C GLY A 123 0.66 -7.88 -6.90
N HIS A 124 1.58 -8.14 -7.83
CA HIS A 124 3.00 -7.87 -7.63
C HIS A 124 3.28 -6.36 -7.52
N VAL A 125 2.58 -5.51 -8.29
CA VAL A 125 2.69 -4.05 -8.15
C VAL A 125 2.32 -3.61 -6.73
N TRP A 126 1.24 -4.11 -6.16
CA TRP A 126 0.86 -3.78 -4.78
C TRP A 126 1.88 -4.30 -3.75
N GLN A 127 2.38 -5.54 -3.93
CA GLN A 127 3.41 -6.09 -3.05
C GLN A 127 4.68 -5.23 -3.04
N VAL A 128 5.14 -4.78 -4.22
CA VAL A 128 6.33 -3.91 -4.37
C VAL A 128 6.14 -2.55 -3.69
N ASN A 129 4.90 -2.05 -3.66
CA ASN A 129 4.57 -0.75 -3.06
C ASN A 129 4.20 -0.80 -1.57
N CYS A 130 4.08 -1.99 -0.97
CA CYS A 130 4.03 -2.13 0.47
C CYS A 130 5.40 -1.79 1.09
N ASP A 131 5.41 -1.27 2.31
CA ASP A 131 6.66 -0.87 2.98
C ASP A 131 7.56 -2.07 3.30
N LEU A 132 6.94 -3.20 3.67
CA LEU A 132 7.62 -4.44 4.03
C LEU A 132 6.89 -5.63 3.41
N SER A 133 7.64 -6.72 3.15
CA SER A 133 7.07 -7.94 2.58
C SER A 133 7.63 -9.19 3.27
N ILE A 134 6.73 -10.01 3.79
CA ILE A 134 7.04 -11.33 4.35
C ILE A 134 6.34 -12.37 3.50
N ALA A 135 7.08 -13.34 2.99
CA ALA A 135 6.58 -14.32 2.04
C ALA A 135 6.61 -15.74 2.59
N SER A 136 5.64 -16.54 2.20
CA SER A 136 5.72 -17.99 2.29
C SER A 136 6.80 -18.53 1.32
N GLU A 137 7.48 -19.60 1.67
CA GLU A 137 8.39 -20.33 0.76
C GLU A 137 7.70 -20.76 -0.55
N THR A 138 6.38 -20.92 -0.54
CA THR A 138 5.59 -21.28 -1.71
C THR A 138 5.26 -20.09 -2.61
N ALA A 139 5.52 -18.85 -2.17
CA ALA A 139 5.19 -17.64 -2.90
C ALA A 139 5.95 -17.54 -4.23
N LYS A 140 5.30 -16.92 -5.21
CA LYS A 140 5.84 -16.68 -6.55
C LYS A 140 5.58 -15.23 -6.94
N PHE A 141 6.58 -14.61 -7.54
CA PHE A 141 6.58 -13.19 -7.88
C PHE A 141 6.83 -12.99 -9.37
N GLY A 142 6.11 -12.09 -10.02
CA GLY A 142 6.38 -11.78 -11.41
C GLY A 142 5.32 -10.94 -12.10
N GLN A 143 5.54 -10.74 -13.39
CA GLN A 143 4.66 -9.96 -14.25
C GLN A 143 4.07 -10.81 -15.37
N ALA A 144 2.86 -10.42 -15.80
CA ALA A 144 2.17 -11.06 -16.91
C ALA A 144 1.76 -10.06 -17.99
N GLY A 145 1.84 -8.76 -17.71
CA GLY A 145 1.31 -7.69 -18.55
C GLY A 145 1.62 -7.87 -20.05
N PRO A 146 2.88 -7.90 -20.51
CA PRO A 146 3.22 -8.07 -21.90
C PRO A 146 2.69 -9.36 -22.55
N LYS A 147 2.53 -10.45 -21.77
CA LYS A 147 1.93 -11.71 -22.28
C LYS A 147 0.42 -11.62 -22.51
N VAL A 148 -0.27 -10.76 -21.75
CA VAL A 148 -1.73 -10.63 -21.81
C VAL A 148 -2.18 -9.31 -22.44
N GLY A 149 -1.27 -8.59 -23.13
CA GLY A 149 -1.58 -7.34 -23.80
C GLY A 149 -1.87 -6.20 -22.84
N SER A 150 -1.06 -6.06 -21.80
CA SER A 150 -1.11 -5.00 -20.80
C SER A 150 0.30 -4.52 -20.42
N PHE A 151 0.40 -3.44 -19.68
CA PHE A 151 1.64 -2.93 -19.12
C PHE A 151 1.38 -2.18 -17.81
N ASP A 152 2.44 -1.88 -17.05
CA ASP A 152 2.32 -1.12 -15.81
C ASP A 152 2.16 0.38 -16.10
N PRO A 153 1.13 1.03 -15.53
CA PRO A 153 0.90 2.46 -15.73
C PRO A 153 1.82 3.37 -14.88
N GLY A 154 2.76 2.82 -14.09
CA GLY A 154 3.72 3.68 -13.40
C GLY A 154 4.38 3.14 -12.13
N PHE A 155 3.66 2.99 -11.05
CA PHE A 155 4.27 2.71 -9.73
C PHE A 155 5.01 1.36 -9.64
N GLY A 156 4.58 0.34 -10.39
CA GLY A 156 5.22 -0.97 -10.35
C GLY A 156 6.61 -0.97 -10.96
N THR A 157 6.78 -0.33 -12.14
CA THR A 157 8.09 -0.22 -12.79
C THR A 157 9.02 0.71 -12.03
N GLY A 158 8.51 1.86 -11.59
CA GLY A 158 9.27 2.88 -10.88
C GLY A 158 9.83 2.39 -9.56
N GLU A 159 9.04 1.65 -8.77
CA GLU A 159 9.46 1.18 -7.46
C GLU A 159 10.30 -0.11 -7.53
N LEU A 160 9.96 -1.02 -8.45
CA LEU A 160 10.65 -2.30 -8.57
C LEU A 160 12.17 -2.15 -8.81
N TRP A 161 12.58 -1.24 -9.70
CA TRP A 161 14.01 -1.11 -10.00
C TRP A 161 14.82 -0.54 -8.83
N ARG A 162 14.17 0.22 -7.91
CA ARG A 162 14.82 0.68 -6.68
C ARG A 162 15.13 -0.50 -5.75
N ASN A 163 14.24 -1.50 -5.72
CA ASN A 163 14.39 -2.67 -4.86
C ASN A 163 15.42 -3.67 -5.42
N ILE A 164 15.35 -4.01 -6.72
CA ILE A 164 16.11 -5.13 -7.31
C ILE A 164 17.10 -4.71 -8.40
N GLY A 165 17.26 -3.43 -8.64
CA GLY A 165 18.09 -2.89 -9.69
C GLY A 165 17.47 -2.97 -11.09
N ILE A 166 17.83 -2.02 -11.94
CA ILE A 166 17.16 -1.78 -13.24
C ILE A 166 17.23 -2.97 -14.21
N LYS A 167 18.35 -3.72 -14.23
CA LYS A 167 18.51 -4.86 -15.15
C LYS A 167 17.57 -6.01 -14.78
N LYS A 168 17.50 -6.35 -13.49
CA LYS A 168 16.61 -7.40 -12.99
C LYS A 168 15.13 -7.00 -13.12
N ALA A 169 14.81 -5.74 -12.85
CA ALA A 169 13.45 -5.19 -13.06
C ALA A 169 13.01 -5.30 -14.52
N LYS A 170 13.87 -4.93 -15.49
CA LYS A 170 13.59 -5.07 -16.92
C LYS A 170 13.44 -6.54 -17.35
N GLU A 171 14.28 -7.44 -16.83
CA GLU A 171 14.18 -8.87 -17.08
C GLU A 171 12.80 -9.40 -16.63
N LEU A 172 12.39 -9.07 -15.40
CA LEU A 172 11.10 -9.46 -14.85
C LEU A 172 9.94 -8.94 -15.69
N TRP A 173 9.95 -7.65 -16.04
CA TRP A 173 8.89 -7.01 -16.81
C TRP A 173 8.83 -7.45 -18.27
N TYR A 174 9.98 -7.46 -18.99
CA TYR A 174 10.00 -7.71 -20.43
C TYR A 174 9.80 -9.18 -20.76
N LEU A 175 10.38 -10.06 -19.96
CA LEU A 175 10.31 -11.51 -20.20
C LEU A 175 9.17 -12.17 -19.45
N CYS A 176 8.45 -11.45 -18.57
CA CYS A 176 7.38 -11.97 -17.73
C CYS A 176 7.83 -13.26 -16.99
N ARG A 177 9.02 -13.24 -16.45
CA ARG A 177 9.55 -14.35 -15.64
C ARG A 177 8.88 -14.38 -14.28
N ILE A 178 8.76 -15.59 -13.74
CA ILE A 178 8.25 -15.86 -12.41
C ILE A 178 9.39 -16.32 -11.54
N TYR A 179 9.57 -15.68 -10.39
CA TYR A 179 10.61 -15.97 -9.41
C TYR A 179 10.03 -16.64 -8.19
N SER A 180 10.80 -17.53 -7.58
CA SER A 180 10.50 -18.16 -6.29
C SER A 180 10.66 -17.16 -5.15
N ALA A 181 10.16 -17.50 -3.97
CA ALA A 181 10.32 -16.70 -2.77
C ALA A 181 11.79 -16.49 -2.40
N ASN A 182 12.62 -17.53 -2.53
CA ASN A 182 14.07 -17.44 -2.23
C ASN A 182 14.79 -16.53 -3.23
N GLU A 183 14.51 -16.64 -4.54
CA GLU A 183 15.06 -15.70 -5.53
C GLU A 183 14.60 -14.26 -5.24
N ALA A 184 13.34 -14.06 -4.80
CA ALA A 184 12.84 -12.77 -4.39
C ALA A 184 13.57 -12.19 -3.17
N LEU A 185 13.91 -13.04 -2.20
CA LEU A 185 14.71 -12.66 -1.03
C LEU A 185 16.14 -12.28 -1.45
N GLU A 186 16.79 -13.11 -2.25
CA GLU A 186 18.17 -12.89 -2.74
C GLU A 186 18.31 -11.57 -3.51
N MET A 187 17.30 -11.19 -4.31
CA MET A 187 17.33 -9.93 -5.06
C MET A 187 16.83 -8.71 -4.27
N GLY A 188 16.40 -8.88 -3.02
CA GLY A 188 15.91 -7.78 -2.18
C GLY A 188 14.44 -7.36 -2.44
N LEU A 189 13.67 -8.20 -3.13
CA LEU A 189 12.26 -7.94 -3.41
C LEU A 189 11.35 -8.16 -2.19
N VAL A 190 11.75 -9.06 -1.28
CA VAL A 190 11.06 -9.33 -0.01
C VAL A 190 12.04 -9.31 1.15
N ASN A 191 11.54 -8.97 2.33
CA ASN A 191 12.36 -8.84 3.53
C ASN A 191 12.65 -10.19 4.21
N LYS A 192 11.70 -11.13 4.13
CA LYS A 192 11.83 -12.44 4.79
C LYS A 192 11.00 -13.50 4.07
N VAL A 193 11.52 -14.72 4.10
CA VAL A 193 10.83 -15.92 3.62
C VAL A 193 10.77 -16.93 4.76
N VAL A 194 9.59 -17.52 4.97
CA VAL A 194 9.34 -18.49 6.03
C VAL A 194 8.47 -19.65 5.52
N ALA A 195 8.49 -20.78 6.22
CA ALA A 195 7.58 -21.88 5.96
C ALA A 195 6.12 -21.42 6.05
N PRO A 196 5.20 -21.98 5.23
CA PRO A 196 3.80 -21.52 5.16
C PRO A 196 3.11 -21.42 6.52
N GLU A 197 3.31 -22.41 7.40
CA GLU A 197 2.74 -22.48 8.73
C GLU A 197 3.33 -21.48 9.74
N ARG A 198 4.46 -20.84 9.39
CA ARG A 198 5.11 -19.81 10.20
C ARG A 198 4.74 -18.39 9.78
N LEU A 199 4.09 -18.23 8.62
CA LEU A 199 3.87 -16.92 8.01
C LEU A 199 3.05 -15.98 8.92
N ASP A 200 1.99 -16.45 9.52
CA ASP A 200 1.15 -15.64 10.41
C ASP A 200 1.89 -15.21 11.68
N ALA A 201 2.65 -16.13 12.27
CA ALA A 201 3.44 -15.85 13.47
C ALA A 201 4.53 -14.80 13.20
N GLU A 202 5.21 -14.91 12.05
CA GLU A 202 6.24 -13.96 11.63
C GLU A 202 5.67 -12.57 11.36
N VAL A 203 4.54 -12.49 10.61
CA VAL A 203 3.86 -11.21 10.36
C VAL A 203 3.40 -10.57 11.66
N LYS A 204 2.83 -11.37 12.58
CA LYS A 204 2.44 -10.87 13.90
C LYS A 204 3.62 -10.31 14.68
N GLN A 205 4.75 -11.02 14.71
CA GLN A 205 5.97 -10.54 15.37
C GLN A 205 6.38 -9.17 14.83
N TRP A 206 6.43 -8.99 13.50
CA TRP A 206 6.79 -7.72 12.89
C TRP A 206 5.77 -6.61 13.18
N CYS A 207 4.48 -6.94 13.24
CA CYS A 207 3.47 -5.98 13.68
C CYS A 207 3.72 -5.53 15.13
N ASP A 208 3.97 -6.49 16.04
CA ASP A 208 4.25 -6.18 17.44
C ASP A 208 5.50 -5.27 17.57
N GLU A 209 6.58 -5.59 16.87
CA GLU A 209 7.80 -4.77 16.83
C GLU A 209 7.55 -3.35 16.29
N LEU A 210 6.71 -3.18 15.27
CA LEU A 210 6.35 -1.87 14.74
C LEU A 210 5.47 -1.06 15.70
N LEU A 211 4.54 -1.73 16.39
CA LEU A 211 3.64 -1.08 17.36
C LEU A 211 4.38 -0.57 18.60
N GLU A 212 5.55 -1.12 18.91
CA GLU A 212 6.44 -0.59 19.96
C GLU A 212 7.17 0.71 19.58
N LYS A 213 7.16 1.09 18.29
CA LYS A 213 7.87 2.27 17.80
C LYS A 213 6.98 3.50 17.83
N SER A 214 7.59 4.69 17.85
CA SER A 214 6.86 5.95 17.75
C SER A 214 6.07 6.06 16.44
N PRO A 215 4.73 6.15 16.47
CA PRO A 215 3.93 6.22 15.25
C PRO A 215 4.24 7.49 14.44
N THR A 216 4.55 8.59 15.09
CA THR A 216 4.95 9.84 14.43
C THR A 216 6.30 9.69 13.72
N ALA A 217 7.27 9.02 14.35
CA ALA A 217 8.57 8.78 13.71
C ALA A 217 8.42 7.86 12.51
N LEU A 218 7.66 6.77 12.59
CA LEU A 218 7.40 5.87 11.46
C LEU A 218 6.70 6.59 10.31
N LYS A 219 5.69 7.42 10.60
CA LYS A 219 5.03 8.27 9.60
C LYS A 219 6.02 9.17 8.88
N MET A 220 6.88 9.89 9.62
CA MET A 220 7.83 10.83 9.02
C MET A 220 8.91 10.11 8.21
N LEU A 221 9.36 8.93 8.64
CA LEU A 221 10.27 8.09 7.86
C LEU A 221 9.62 7.63 6.54
N LYS A 222 8.37 7.16 6.59
CA LYS A 222 7.64 6.79 5.38
C LYS A 222 7.55 7.95 4.39
N TYR A 223 7.22 9.15 4.86
CA TYR A 223 7.16 10.35 4.01
C TYR A 223 8.53 10.78 3.48
N ALA A 224 9.61 10.54 4.23
CA ALA A 224 10.96 10.80 3.74
C ALA A 224 11.33 9.86 2.57
N PHE A 225 10.97 8.57 2.65
CA PHE A 225 11.12 7.63 1.53
C PHE A 225 10.28 8.03 0.32
N LEU A 226 9.04 8.51 0.52
CA LEU A 226 8.21 9.05 -0.57
C LEU A 226 8.86 10.30 -1.20
N GLY A 227 9.45 11.18 -0.39
CA GLY A 227 10.16 12.37 -0.87
C GLY A 227 11.28 12.03 -1.86
N GLU A 228 12.01 10.95 -1.61
CA GLU A 228 13.03 10.44 -2.53
C GLU A 228 12.40 9.86 -3.80
N SER A 229 11.38 9.01 -3.66
CA SER A 229 10.84 8.23 -4.78
C SER A 229 9.90 9.02 -5.70
N GLU A 230 9.20 10.00 -5.18
CA GLU A 230 8.15 10.75 -5.90
C GLU A 230 8.52 12.22 -6.20
N GLY A 231 9.70 12.67 -5.80
CA GLY A 231 10.14 14.04 -6.03
C GLY A 231 9.21 15.06 -5.38
N LEU A 232 8.69 16.02 -6.17
CA LEU A 232 7.84 17.10 -5.63
C LEU A 232 6.57 16.57 -4.92
N SER A 233 5.96 15.51 -5.40
CA SER A 233 4.79 14.92 -4.76
C SER A 233 5.12 14.37 -3.38
N GLY A 234 6.24 13.65 -3.25
CA GLY A 234 6.69 13.12 -1.97
C GLY A 234 7.16 14.21 -1.00
N ILE A 235 7.76 15.30 -1.50
CA ILE A 235 8.11 16.47 -0.69
C ILE A 235 6.84 17.13 -0.13
N THR A 236 5.74 17.14 -0.89
CA THR A 236 4.46 17.68 -0.42
C THR A 236 3.94 16.88 0.77
N GLU A 237 3.99 15.54 0.73
CA GLU A 237 3.59 14.68 1.84
C GLU A 237 4.44 14.91 3.09
N LEU A 238 5.76 15.01 2.94
CA LEU A 238 6.67 15.37 4.02
C LEU A 238 6.32 16.74 4.61
N GLY A 239 6.04 17.73 3.74
CA GLY A 239 5.61 19.07 4.11
C GLY A 239 4.31 19.09 4.89
N VAL A 240 3.28 18.36 4.43
CA VAL A 240 1.99 18.21 5.12
C VAL A 240 2.17 17.56 6.49
N GLY A 241 3.02 16.51 6.58
CA GLY A 241 3.35 15.88 7.85
C GLY A 241 4.00 16.84 8.84
N GLY A 242 4.99 17.62 8.37
CA GLY A 242 5.67 18.64 9.17
C GLY A 242 4.72 19.76 9.59
N LEU A 243 3.89 20.24 8.68
CA LEU A 243 2.88 21.28 8.97
C LEU A 243 1.87 20.82 10.03
N SER A 244 1.41 19.58 9.96
CA SER A 244 0.51 18.99 10.97
C SER A 244 1.16 18.96 12.35
N MET A 245 2.45 18.63 12.43
CA MET A 245 3.21 18.68 13.67
C MET A 245 3.39 20.11 14.18
N TYR A 246 3.70 21.05 13.27
CA TYR A 246 3.85 22.48 13.60
C TYR A 246 2.56 23.05 14.20
N TYR A 247 1.40 22.73 13.61
CA TYR A 247 0.10 23.20 14.13
C TYR A 247 -0.23 22.72 15.54
N SER A 248 0.46 21.71 16.06
CA SER A 248 0.32 21.24 17.43
C SER A 248 1.20 22.02 18.43
N THR A 249 1.98 23.00 17.98
CA THR A 249 2.90 23.78 18.82
C THR A 249 2.24 25.07 19.36
N ASP A 250 2.73 25.53 20.51
CA ASP A 250 2.35 26.83 21.07
C ASP A 250 2.72 27.99 20.15
N GLU A 251 3.77 27.85 19.36
CA GLU A 251 4.20 28.83 18.37
C GLU A 251 3.15 29.04 17.27
N ALA A 252 2.58 27.96 16.75
CA ALA A 252 1.51 28.05 15.78
C ALA A 252 0.22 28.67 16.36
N LEU A 253 -0.11 28.34 17.61
CA LEU A 253 -1.23 28.92 18.35
C LEU A 253 -1.05 30.41 18.58
N GLU A 254 0.17 30.86 18.90
CA GLU A 254 0.48 32.29 19.06
C GLU A 254 0.21 33.08 17.76
N GLY A 255 0.63 32.52 16.61
CA GLY A 255 0.38 33.15 15.32
C GLY A 255 -1.11 33.37 15.04
N ALA A 256 -1.91 32.33 15.26
CA ALA A 256 -3.36 32.41 15.08
C ALA A 256 -4.02 33.38 16.06
N LYS A 257 -3.65 33.32 17.34
CA LYS A 257 -4.17 34.20 18.39
C LYS A 257 -3.85 35.66 18.12
N ALA A 258 -2.59 35.98 17.79
CA ALA A 258 -2.14 37.34 17.50
C ALA A 258 -2.89 37.94 16.29
N PHE A 259 -3.15 37.12 15.25
CA PHE A 259 -3.96 37.53 14.10
C PHE A 259 -5.40 37.90 14.49
N MET A 260 -6.05 37.05 15.30
CA MET A 260 -7.44 37.31 15.78
C MET A 260 -7.52 38.54 16.68
N GLU A 261 -6.51 38.75 17.51
CA GLU A 261 -6.40 39.89 18.44
C GLU A 261 -5.89 41.18 17.77
N LYS A 262 -5.56 41.15 16.47
CA LYS A 262 -5.02 42.29 15.69
C LYS A 262 -3.75 42.87 16.30
N ARG A 263 -2.89 42.07 16.93
CA ARG A 263 -1.61 42.46 17.49
C ARG A 263 -0.45 41.80 16.78
N LYS A 264 0.77 42.27 17.04
CA LYS A 264 1.99 41.58 16.56
C LYS A 264 2.18 40.27 17.33
N PRO A 265 2.53 39.15 16.63
CA PRO A 265 2.87 37.89 17.29
C PRO A 265 4.20 37.98 18.03
N ASP A 266 4.31 37.28 19.15
CA ASP A 266 5.55 37.10 19.88
C ASP A 266 6.01 35.64 19.83
N PHE A 267 6.56 35.25 18.70
CA PHE A 267 7.03 33.88 18.48
C PHE A 267 8.25 33.51 19.34
N ARG A 268 9.05 34.52 19.76
CA ARG A 268 10.31 34.27 20.47
C ARG A 268 10.10 33.66 21.84
N LYS A 269 9.00 33.94 22.51
CA LYS A 269 8.69 33.33 23.80
C LYS A 269 8.34 31.84 23.71
N HIS A 270 8.01 31.37 22.50
CA HIS A 270 7.66 29.98 22.21
C HIS A 270 8.79 29.25 21.47
N SER A 271 9.86 29.97 21.04
CA SER A 271 10.99 29.33 20.39
C SER A 271 11.62 28.33 21.33
N GLN A 272 11.64 27.05 20.94
CA GLN A 272 12.41 26.05 21.68
C GLN A 272 13.89 26.45 21.63
N LYS A 273 14.53 26.49 22.75
CA LYS A 273 16.00 26.62 22.83
C LYS A 273 16.54 25.35 22.18
N GLY A 274 17.09 25.48 20.95
CA GLY A 274 17.79 24.41 20.24
C GLY A 274 19.04 23.95 20.99
#